data_1340b7d913614a295bf87e881a77bbd3
#
_entry.id   1340b7d913614a295bf87e881a77bbd3
#
_cell.length_a   1.000
_cell.length_b   1.000
_cell.length_c   1.000
_cell.angle_alpha   90.00
_cell.angle_beta   90.00
_cell.angle_gamma   90.00
#
_symmetry.space_group_name_H-M   'P 1'
#
loop_
_entity.id
_entity.type
_entity.pdbx_description
1 polymer ?
#
loop_
_entity_poly.entity_id
_entity_poly.type
_entity_poly.pdbx_seq_one_letter_code
_entity_poly.pdbx_strand_id
1 'polypeptide(L)'
;AELKGDAVTDYQISGTKFYQQLGQLNRQLASTQKELDTFTESLSKRLKAGEERSKVMDEYEAKAPMYEKKINDAIFDFIKKHASWEASAVAAVSLGKDQIEEGISYLSNTVKNGRMKNYYQKVVKAYKDEAEAEAKSKAAQAAGVVAPNFTLNDINGKPLSLASLKGKYVLLDFWGSWCIWCIRGIPKMKEYYKKYDGKFEILGIDCNDTEAKWKEAVKKYELPWLHVYNPRGSKVLADYGIQGFPTKILIGPDGKIVKTIVGEDESFYKFLDDTFGKK
;
A
#
# COMPACT_ATOMS: atom_id res chain seq x y z
N ALA A 1 -3.69 -17.77 30.99
CA ALA A 1 -3.06 -16.54 31.49
C ALA A 1 -4.15 -15.70 32.16
N GLU A 2 -3.90 -15.20 33.35
CA GLU A 2 -4.76 -14.20 34.00
C GLU A 2 -4.14 -12.82 33.82
N LEU A 3 -4.94 -11.83 33.46
CA LEU A 3 -4.59 -10.42 33.45
C LEU A 3 -5.13 -9.79 34.74
N LYS A 4 -4.26 -9.09 35.48
CA LYS A 4 -4.63 -8.31 36.65
C LYS A 4 -4.06 -6.90 36.47
N GLY A 5 -4.89 -5.88 36.69
CA GLY A 5 -4.53 -4.47 36.57
C GLY A 5 -5.60 -3.67 35.81
N ASP A 6 -5.73 -2.41 36.14
CA ASP A 6 -6.78 -1.53 35.61
C ASP A 6 -6.34 -0.69 34.41
N ALA A 7 -5.06 -0.74 34.04
CA ALA A 7 -4.51 -0.01 32.89
C ALA A 7 -3.52 -0.89 32.10
N VAL A 8 -3.37 -0.60 30.81
CA VAL A 8 -2.46 -1.32 29.90
C VAL A 8 -1.01 -1.30 30.40
N THR A 9 -0.62 -0.30 31.18
CA THR A 9 0.72 -0.15 31.76
C THR A 9 0.90 -0.84 33.11
N ASP A 10 -0.19 -1.26 33.75
CA ASP A 10 -0.19 -1.76 35.15
C ASP A 10 -0.68 -3.21 35.27
N TYR A 11 -0.85 -3.91 34.16
CA TYR A 11 -1.30 -5.29 34.24
C TYR A 11 -0.15 -6.27 34.50
N GLN A 12 -0.48 -7.31 35.29
CA GLN A 12 0.40 -8.46 35.52
C GLN A 12 -0.14 -9.67 34.77
N ILE A 13 0.74 -10.33 34.01
CA ILE A 13 0.40 -11.58 33.35
C ILE A 13 0.91 -12.74 34.22
N SER A 14 -0.01 -13.57 34.71
CA SER A 14 0.32 -14.84 35.29
C SER A 14 0.17 -15.99 34.30
N GLY A 15 0.73 -17.15 34.60
CA GLY A 15 0.65 -18.32 33.74
C GLY A 15 2.02 -18.86 33.34
N THR A 16 2.14 -19.35 32.09
CA THR A 16 3.39 -19.94 31.62
C THR A 16 4.53 -18.92 31.55
N LYS A 17 5.77 -19.38 31.65
CA LYS A 17 6.99 -18.56 31.53
C LYS A 17 6.95 -17.65 30.28
N PHE A 18 6.43 -18.15 29.19
CA PHE A 18 6.29 -17.38 27.95
C PHE A 18 5.42 -16.12 28.13
N TYR A 19 4.26 -16.25 28.76
CA TYR A 19 3.39 -15.08 29.00
C TYR A 19 3.99 -14.08 29.98
N GLN A 20 4.75 -14.55 30.99
CA GLN A 20 5.50 -13.67 31.87
C GLN A 20 6.56 -12.86 31.13
N GLN A 21 7.26 -13.50 30.19
CA GLN A 21 8.24 -12.84 29.32
C GLN A 21 7.58 -11.80 28.41
N LEU A 22 6.43 -12.12 27.79
CA LEU A 22 5.66 -11.14 26.99
C LEU A 22 5.17 -9.98 27.85
N GLY A 23 4.71 -10.23 29.06
CA GLY A 23 4.31 -9.17 29.99
C GLY A 23 5.48 -8.22 30.32
N GLN A 24 6.69 -8.72 30.39
CA GLN A 24 7.88 -7.88 30.60
C GLN A 24 8.19 -7.02 29.38
N LEU A 25 8.10 -7.57 28.15
CA LEU A 25 8.21 -6.80 26.92
C LEU A 25 7.18 -5.68 26.87
N ASN A 26 5.91 -6.00 27.09
CA ASN A 26 4.84 -5.02 27.06
C ASN A 26 5.04 -3.89 28.07
N ARG A 27 5.47 -4.21 29.31
CA ARG A 27 5.80 -3.17 30.31
C ARG A 27 6.96 -2.27 29.86
N GLN A 28 7.97 -2.83 29.21
CA GLN A 28 9.10 -2.04 28.69
C GLN A 28 8.66 -1.05 27.62
N LEU A 29 7.69 -1.43 26.78
CA LEU A 29 7.18 -0.60 25.69
C LEU A 29 6.07 0.36 26.13
N ALA A 30 5.44 0.12 27.27
CA ALA A 30 4.20 0.79 27.69
C ALA A 30 4.30 2.32 27.74
N SER A 31 5.40 2.89 28.25
CA SER A 31 5.53 4.35 28.33
C SER A 31 5.62 5.00 26.95
N THR A 32 6.42 4.44 26.05
CA THR A 32 6.58 4.97 24.68
C THR A 32 5.30 4.77 23.86
N GLN A 33 4.63 3.64 24.05
CA GLN A 33 3.34 3.40 23.39
C GLN A 33 2.30 4.41 23.84
N LYS A 34 2.22 4.69 25.13
CA LYS A 34 1.32 5.71 25.67
C LYS A 34 1.61 7.12 25.14
N GLU A 35 2.90 7.48 24.99
CA GLU A 35 3.27 8.75 24.35
C GLU A 35 2.75 8.83 22.92
N LEU A 36 2.95 7.77 22.12
CA LEU A 36 2.48 7.68 20.75
C LEU A 36 0.94 7.71 20.66
N ASP A 37 0.26 6.96 21.52
CA ASP A 37 -1.20 6.93 21.57
C ASP A 37 -1.76 8.33 21.90
N THR A 38 -1.18 9.02 22.90
CA THR A 38 -1.56 10.39 23.25
C THR A 38 -1.36 11.35 22.08
N PHE A 39 -0.24 11.23 21.37
CA PHE A 39 0.04 12.03 20.19
C PHE A 39 -0.98 11.77 19.08
N THR A 40 -1.21 10.51 18.70
CA THR A 40 -2.16 10.14 17.64
C THR A 40 -3.60 10.50 17.97
N GLU A 41 -4.01 10.36 19.25
CA GLU A 41 -5.32 10.82 19.71
C GLU A 41 -5.47 12.35 19.59
N SER A 42 -4.41 13.11 19.88
CA SER A 42 -4.44 14.57 19.73
C SER A 42 -4.67 14.97 18.28
N LEU A 43 -3.98 14.32 17.33
CA LEU A 43 -4.14 14.53 15.88
C LEU A 43 -5.56 14.14 15.42
N SER A 44 -6.07 13.02 15.91
CA SER A 44 -7.44 12.57 15.60
C SER A 44 -8.51 13.57 16.09
N LYS A 45 -8.33 14.16 17.28
CA LYS A 45 -9.23 15.20 17.80
C LYS A 45 -9.21 16.46 16.93
N ARG A 46 -8.04 16.88 16.48
CA ARG A 46 -7.86 18.05 15.61
C ARG A 46 -8.53 17.85 14.24
N LEU A 47 -8.35 16.66 13.63
CA LEU A 47 -9.05 16.30 12.39
C LEU A 47 -10.56 16.33 12.55
N LYS A 48 -11.10 15.82 13.68
CA LYS A 48 -12.54 15.87 13.98
C LYS A 48 -13.06 17.28 14.22
N ALA A 49 -12.20 18.17 14.70
CA ALA A 49 -12.50 19.61 14.90
C ALA A 49 -12.42 20.41 13.59
N GLY A 50 -12.12 19.78 12.44
CA GLY A 50 -12.09 20.43 11.13
C GLY A 50 -10.76 21.06 10.76
N GLU A 51 -9.67 20.77 11.48
CA GLU A 51 -8.35 21.25 11.09
C GLU A 51 -7.92 20.63 9.75
N GLU A 52 -7.18 21.39 8.97
CA GLU A 52 -6.73 20.99 7.64
C GLU A 52 -5.88 19.72 7.70
N ARG A 53 -6.31 18.70 6.96
CA ARG A 53 -5.71 17.36 7.00
C ARG A 53 -4.22 17.37 6.62
N SER A 54 -3.82 18.19 5.64
CA SER A 54 -2.41 18.30 5.23
C SER A 54 -1.52 18.67 6.41
N LYS A 55 -1.87 19.72 7.17
CA LYS A 55 -1.10 20.16 8.33
C LYS A 55 -0.98 19.10 9.43
N VAL A 56 -2.08 18.37 9.67
CA VAL A 56 -2.09 17.30 10.67
C VAL A 56 -1.22 16.12 10.22
N MET A 57 -1.26 15.79 8.92
CA MET A 57 -0.43 14.72 8.37
C MET A 57 1.05 15.11 8.33
N ASP A 58 1.40 16.34 7.97
CA ASP A 58 2.77 16.86 8.00
C ASP A 58 3.38 16.73 9.40
N GLU A 59 2.58 17.05 10.44
CA GLU A 59 3.03 16.87 11.83
C GLU A 59 3.21 15.41 12.21
N TYR A 60 2.30 14.54 11.76
CA TYR A 60 2.45 13.10 11.96
C TYR A 60 3.74 12.57 11.32
N GLU A 61 3.95 12.89 10.04
CA GLU A 61 5.13 12.45 9.29
C GLU A 61 6.45 12.96 9.90
N ALA A 62 6.43 14.17 10.45
CA ALA A 62 7.60 14.73 11.13
C ALA A 62 7.93 14.05 12.47
N LYS A 63 6.92 13.58 13.22
CA LYS A 63 7.10 13.07 14.58
C LYS A 63 7.04 11.55 14.72
N ALA A 64 6.26 10.86 13.88
CA ALA A 64 6.12 9.41 13.95
C ALA A 64 7.46 8.64 13.90
N PRO A 65 8.45 9.01 13.06
CA PRO A 65 9.73 8.32 13.02
C PRO A 65 10.50 8.35 14.34
N MET A 66 10.32 9.40 15.16
CA MET A 66 10.95 9.48 16.49
C MET A 66 10.36 8.43 17.44
N TYR A 67 9.04 8.23 17.43
CA TYR A 67 8.39 7.21 18.26
C TYR A 67 8.71 5.81 17.78
N GLU A 68 8.69 5.58 16.47
CA GLU A 68 9.10 4.31 15.88
C GLU A 68 10.53 3.95 16.27
N LYS A 69 11.45 4.90 16.18
CA LYS A 69 12.83 4.69 16.61
C LYS A 69 12.91 4.32 18.10
N LYS A 70 12.22 5.04 18.98
CA LYS A 70 12.21 4.74 20.43
C LYS A 70 11.68 3.33 20.71
N ILE A 71 10.59 2.94 20.03
CA ILE A 71 10.00 1.60 20.18
C ILE A 71 10.99 0.54 19.67
N ASN A 72 11.57 0.72 18.51
CA ASN A 72 12.51 -0.24 17.93
C ASN A 72 13.79 -0.37 18.76
N ASP A 73 14.35 0.73 19.26
CA ASP A 73 15.50 0.71 20.18
C ASP A 73 15.17 -0.11 21.45
N ALA A 74 13.98 0.10 22.05
CA ALA A 74 13.54 -0.65 23.22
C ALA A 74 13.30 -2.15 22.93
N ILE A 75 12.82 -2.47 21.73
CA ILE A 75 12.68 -3.87 21.26
C ILE A 75 14.05 -4.51 21.09
N PHE A 76 15.01 -3.85 20.46
CA PHE A 76 16.37 -4.36 20.30
C PHE A 76 17.04 -4.58 21.66
N ASP A 77 16.91 -3.65 22.60
CA ASP A 77 17.46 -3.78 23.95
C ASP A 77 16.84 -5.00 24.67
N PHE A 78 15.52 -5.21 24.53
CA PHE A 78 14.85 -6.38 25.08
C PHE A 78 15.40 -7.67 24.47
N ILE A 79 15.54 -7.76 23.15
CA ILE A 79 16.04 -8.95 22.46
C ILE A 79 17.47 -9.25 22.90
N LYS A 80 18.36 -8.26 22.93
CA LYS A 80 19.75 -8.42 23.33
C LYS A 80 19.88 -8.89 24.77
N LYS A 81 19.08 -8.31 25.67
CA LYS A 81 19.06 -8.66 27.11
C LYS A 81 18.47 -10.03 27.37
N HIS A 82 17.53 -10.48 26.55
CA HIS A 82 16.74 -11.69 26.76
C HIS A 82 16.83 -12.65 25.55
N ALA A 83 18.00 -12.77 24.93
CA ALA A 83 18.21 -13.54 23.69
C ALA A 83 17.73 -15.02 23.75
N SER A 84 17.72 -15.61 24.94
CA SER A 84 17.26 -16.99 25.19
C SER A 84 15.74 -17.09 25.50
N TRP A 85 15.01 -16.00 25.47
CA TRP A 85 13.58 -15.99 25.72
C TRP A 85 12.78 -16.14 24.44
N GLU A 86 11.74 -16.94 24.48
CA GLU A 86 10.84 -17.10 23.32
C GLU A 86 10.09 -15.81 22.97
N ALA A 87 9.80 -14.97 23.97
CA ALA A 87 9.22 -13.66 23.76
C ALA A 87 10.12 -12.76 22.91
N SER A 88 11.43 -12.97 22.90
CA SER A 88 12.36 -12.23 22.03
C SER A 88 12.16 -12.53 20.54
N ALA A 89 11.64 -13.72 20.19
CA ALA A 89 11.24 -13.99 18.80
C ALA A 89 9.96 -13.22 18.41
N VAL A 90 9.03 -13.01 19.35
CA VAL A 90 7.86 -12.15 19.14
C VAL A 90 8.30 -10.69 18.99
N ALA A 91 9.19 -10.23 19.89
CA ALA A 91 9.78 -8.90 19.80
C ALA A 91 10.47 -8.65 18.46
N ALA A 92 11.26 -9.61 17.95
CA ALA A 92 11.92 -9.48 16.66
C ALA A 92 10.93 -9.32 15.50
N VAL A 93 9.80 -10.02 15.53
CA VAL A 93 8.74 -9.88 14.52
C VAL A 93 8.08 -8.50 14.56
N SER A 94 8.05 -7.85 15.73
CA SER A 94 7.45 -6.51 15.88
C SER A 94 8.32 -5.39 15.30
N LEU A 95 9.58 -5.64 14.95
CA LEU A 95 10.48 -4.67 14.31
C LEU A 95 10.11 -4.31 12.87
N GLY A 96 9.21 -5.06 12.24
CA GLY A 96 8.84 -4.85 10.85
C GLY A 96 9.87 -5.36 9.84
N LYS A 97 9.58 -5.17 8.55
CA LYS A 97 10.30 -5.81 7.43
C LYS A 97 11.79 -5.44 7.35
N ASP A 98 12.14 -4.20 7.67
CA ASP A 98 13.50 -3.69 7.46
C ASP A 98 14.47 -4.13 8.57
N GLN A 99 13.98 -4.48 9.77
CA GLN A 99 14.79 -4.73 10.96
C GLN A 99 14.58 -6.14 11.55
N ILE A 100 13.61 -6.91 11.05
CA ILE A 100 13.31 -8.25 11.59
C ILE A 100 14.50 -9.20 11.52
N GLU A 101 15.26 -9.20 10.43
CA GLU A 101 16.42 -10.09 10.28
C GLU A 101 17.54 -9.73 11.25
N GLU A 102 17.76 -8.44 11.50
CA GLU A 102 18.68 -7.98 12.54
C GLU A 102 18.22 -8.43 13.93
N GLY A 103 16.93 -8.22 14.26
CA GLY A 103 16.36 -8.70 15.52
C GLY A 103 16.53 -10.20 15.73
N ILE A 104 16.27 -11.01 14.69
CA ILE A 104 16.47 -12.46 14.72
C ILE A 104 17.94 -12.82 14.90
N SER A 105 18.88 -12.02 14.37
CA SER A 105 20.32 -12.30 14.51
C SER A 105 20.77 -12.37 15.97
N TYR A 106 20.18 -11.60 16.86
CA TYR A 106 20.47 -11.56 18.28
C TYR A 106 19.85 -12.71 19.09
N LEU A 107 18.89 -13.46 18.54
CA LEU A 107 18.28 -14.61 19.26
C LEU A 107 19.31 -15.71 19.51
N SER A 108 19.20 -16.37 20.67
CA SER A 108 20.04 -17.56 20.95
C SER A 108 19.72 -18.71 19.99
N ASN A 109 20.68 -19.64 19.84
CA ASN A 109 20.49 -20.84 19.03
C ASN A 109 19.31 -21.69 19.50
N THR A 110 19.03 -21.72 20.80
CA THR A 110 17.87 -22.43 21.36
C THR A 110 16.57 -21.86 20.86
N VAL A 111 16.42 -20.53 20.81
CA VAL A 111 15.22 -19.87 20.29
C VAL A 111 15.15 -19.99 18.76
N LYS A 112 16.28 -19.77 18.07
CA LYS A 112 16.36 -19.90 16.61
C LYS A 112 15.94 -21.26 16.09
N ASN A 113 16.27 -22.35 16.83
CA ASN A 113 15.98 -23.72 16.42
C ASN A 113 14.83 -24.36 17.20
N GLY A 114 14.23 -23.62 18.15
CA GLY A 114 13.12 -24.08 18.98
C GLY A 114 11.75 -23.89 18.31
N ARG A 115 10.70 -24.02 19.12
CA ARG A 115 9.30 -23.96 18.65
C ARG A 115 8.90 -22.62 17.99
N MET A 116 9.63 -21.53 18.29
CA MET A 116 9.38 -20.20 17.69
C MET A 116 9.91 -20.08 16.26
N LYS A 117 10.72 -21.03 15.78
CA LYS A 117 11.31 -20.99 14.45
C LYS A 117 10.28 -20.80 13.34
N ASN A 118 9.26 -21.66 13.32
CA ASN A 118 8.22 -21.60 12.29
C ASN A 118 7.41 -20.28 12.35
N TYR A 119 7.25 -19.71 13.55
CA TYR A 119 6.53 -18.44 13.74
C TYR A 119 7.23 -17.29 13.01
N TYR A 120 8.48 -17.00 13.36
CA TYR A 120 9.17 -15.86 12.73
C TYR A 120 9.56 -16.14 11.27
N GLN A 121 9.86 -17.39 10.90
CA GLN A 121 10.18 -17.73 9.49
C GLN A 121 9.01 -17.49 8.55
N LYS A 122 7.76 -17.72 8.98
CA LYS A 122 6.57 -17.37 8.19
C LYS A 122 6.50 -15.88 7.91
N VAL A 123 6.80 -15.04 8.91
CA VAL A 123 6.77 -13.58 8.75
C VAL A 123 7.91 -13.11 7.85
N VAL A 124 9.14 -13.61 8.07
CA VAL A 124 10.28 -13.30 7.18
C VAL A 124 9.99 -13.69 5.74
N LYS A 125 9.40 -14.88 5.54
CA LYS A 125 9.02 -15.31 4.19
C LYS A 125 7.98 -14.38 3.58
N ALA A 126 6.94 -14.02 4.32
CA ALA A 126 5.90 -13.09 3.83
C ALA A 126 6.50 -11.74 3.41
N TYR A 127 7.42 -11.17 4.20
CA TYR A 127 8.10 -9.93 3.84
C TYR A 127 8.98 -10.07 2.60
N LYS A 128 9.67 -11.22 2.43
CA LYS A 128 10.44 -11.47 1.21
C LYS A 128 9.54 -11.62 -0.02
N ASP A 129 8.46 -12.38 0.10
CA ASP A 129 7.49 -12.56 -0.97
C ASP A 129 6.87 -11.19 -1.38
N GLU A 130 6.55 -10.33 -0.39
CA GLU A 130 6.07 -8.97 -0.62
C GLU A 130 7.11 -8.09 -1.34
N ALA A 131 8.35 -8.10 -0.86
CA ALA A 131 9.44 -7.33 -1.48
C ALA A 131 9.73 -7.78 -2.92
N GLU A 132 9.69 -9.08 -3.19
CA GLU A 132 9.81 -9.61 -4.56
C GLU A 132 8.65 -9.16 -5.45
N ALA A 133 7.42 -9.20 -4.93
CA ALA A 133 6.24 -8.76 -5.67
C ALA A 133 6.31 -7.25 -5.96
N GLU A 134 6.74 -6.44 -5.00
CA GLU A 134 6.96 -5.00 -5.17
C GLU A 134 8.04 -4.70 -6.20
N ALA A 135 9.16 -5.42 -6.15
CA ALA A 135 10.25 -5.26 -7.12
C ALA A 135 9.80 -5.63 -8.55
N LYS A 136 9.05 -6.72 -8.71
CA LYS A 136 8.46 -7.12 -9.99
C LYS A 136 7.47 -6.07 -10.50
N SER A 137 6.62 -5.55 -9.63
CA SER A 137 5.68 -4.47 -9.96
C SER A 137 6.42 -3.23 -10.45
N LYS A 138 7.40 -2.74 -9.70
CA LYS A 138 8.22 -1.58 -10.09
C LYS A 138 8.92 -1.80 -11.43
N ALA A 139 9.47 -2.99 -11.65
CA ALA A 139 10.13 -3.33 -12.90
C ALA A 139 9.15 -3.34 -14.09
N ALA A 140 7.97 -3.93 -13.93
CA ALA A 140 6.94 -3.97 -14.97
C ALA A 140 6.36 -2.59 -15.32
N GLN A 141 6.39 -1.66 -14.37
CA GLN A 141 5.82 -0.31 -14.48
C GLN A 141 6.86 0.79 -14.73
N ALA A 142 8.12 0.43 -14.91
CA ALA A 142 9.19 1.41 -15.08
C ALA A 142 9.07 2.18 -16.38
N ALA A 143 9.43 3.46 -16.35
CA ALA A 143 9.48 4.29 -17.56
C ALA A 143 10.44 3.67 -18.60
N GLY A 144 10.03 3.69 -19.87
CA GLY A 144 10.77 3.11 -21.00
C GLY A 144 10.46 1.62 -21.25
N VAL A 145 9.78 0.92 -20.33
CA VAL A 145 9.32 -0.47 -20.55
C VAL A 145 8.21 -0.48 -21.62
N VAL A 146 8.27 -1.43 -22.54
CA VAL A 146 7.21 -1.63 -23.52
C VAL A 146 5.97 -2.16 -22.78
N ALA A 147 4.86 -1.44 -22.92
CA ALA A 147 3.59 -1.82 -22.28
C ALA A 147 3.09 -3.17 -22.85
N PRO A 148 2.81 -4.16 -21.99
CA PRO A 148 2.25 -5.43 -22.43
C PRO A 148 0.94 -5.23 -23.21
N ASN A 149 0.85 -5.81 -24.41
CA ASN A 149 -0.38 -5.73 -25.18
C ASN A 149 -1.44 -6.68 -24.59
N PHE A 150 -2.68 -6.23 -24.62
CA PHE A 150 -3.84 -7.05 -24.26
C PHE A 150 -5.02 -6.74 -25.16
N THR A 151 -5.99 -7.62 -25.21
CA THR A 151 -7.28 -7.41 -25.85
C THR A 151 -8.37 -7.81 -24.88
N LEU A 152 -9.25 -6.86 -24.56
CA LEU A 152 -10.40 -7.05 -23.66
C LEU A 152 -11.66 -6.50 -24.35
N ASN A 153 -12.83 -6.93 -23.88
CA ASN A 153 -14.08 -6.43 -24.46
C ASN A 153 -14.42 -5.03 -23.94
N ASP A 154 -14.81 -4.16 -24.85
CA ASP A 154 -15.29 -2.82 -24.54
C ASP A 154 -16.70 -2.84 -23.92
N ILE A 155 -17.26 -1.67 -23.64
CA ILE A 155 -18.60 -1.51 -23.04
C ILE A 155 -19.73 -2.13 -23.90
N ASN A 156 -19.49 -2.28 -25.20
CA ASN A 156 -20.44 -2.86 -26.17
C ASN A 156 -20.15 -4.35 -26.44
N GLY A 157 -19.20 -4.96 -25.73
CA GLY A 157 -18.77 -6.34 -25.92
C GLY A 157 -17.86 -6.56 -27.13
N LYS A 158 -17.33 -5.51 -27.74
CA LYS A 158 -16.40 -5.61 -28.87
C LYS A 158 -14.94 -5.68 -28.37
N PRO A 159 -14.09 -6.50 -29.00
CA PRO A 159 -12.69 -6.58 -28.62
C PRO A 159 -11.98 -5.26 -28.90
N LEU A 160 -11.32 -4.70 -27.86
CA LEU A 160 -10.45 -3.53 -27.93
C LEU A 160 -9.06 -3.94 -27.47
N SER A 161 -8.07 -3.72 -28.38
CA SER A 161 -6.67 -4.00 -28.09
C SER A 161 -5.92 -2.73 -27.74
N LEU A 162 -5.02 -2.77 -26.76
CA LEU A 162 -4.11 -1.65 -26.51
C LEU A 162 -3.31 -1.28 -27.75
N ALA A 163 -2.88 -2.27 -28.54
CA ALA A 163 -2.14 -2.05 -29.79
C ALA A 163 -2.93 -1.20 -30.82
N SER A 164 -4.26 -1.21 -30.80
CA SER A 164 -5.09 -0.39 -31.69
C SER A 164 -5.03 1.11 -31.36
N LEU A 165 -4.54 1.47 -30.18
CA LEU A 165 -4.38 2.85 -29.72
C LEU A 165 -2.95 3.38 -29.91
N LYS A 166 -2.06 2.60 -30.53
CA LYS A 166 -0.68 3.00 -30.79
C LYS A 166 -0.61 4.28 -31.63
N GLY A 167 0.40 5.09 -31.37
CA GLY A 167 0.55 6.41 -32.03
C GLY A 167 -0.06 7.57 -31.25
N LYS A 168 -0.75 7.28 -30.14
CA LYS A 168 -1.31 8.27 -29.21
C LYS A 168 -0.73 8.05 -27.81
N TYR A 169 -0.82 9.08 -26.97
CA TYR A 169 -0.68 8.87 -25.54
C TYR A 169 -1.93 8.15 -25.02
N VAL A 170 -1.75 7.10 -24.24
CA VAL A 170 -2.85 6.34 -23.62
C VAL A 170 -2.63 6.25 -22.12
N LEU A 171 -3.59 6.76 -21.35
CA LEU A 171 -3.63 6.57 -19.91
C LEU A 171 -4.43 5.30 -19.59
N LEU A 172 -3.75 4.26 -19.15
CA LEU A 172 -4.41 3.10 -18.55
C LEU A 172 -4.82 3.48 -17.12
N ASP A 173 -6.11 3.43 -16.83
CA ASP A 173 -6.66 3.66 -15.49
C ASP A 173 -7.22 2.35 -14.95
N PHE A 174 -6.48 1.72 -14.04
CA PHE A 174 -6.91 0.50 -13.36
C PHE A 174 -7.78 0.89 -12.17
N TRP A 175 -9.07 0.59 -12.25
CA TRP A 175 -10.08 1.03 -11.30
C TRP A 175 -11.15 -0.03 -11.04
N GLY A 176 -12.10 0.26 -10.14
CA GLY A 176 -13.29 -0.55 -9.91
C GLY A 176 -14.37 0.26 -9.20
N SER A 177 -15.64 -0.18 -9.35
CA SER A 177 -16.79 0.52 -8.74
C SER A 177 -16.76 0.52 -7.21
N TRP A 178 -16.06 -0.41 -6.61
CA TRP A 178 -15.84 -0.56 -5.16
C TRP A 178 -14.70 0.33 -4.63
N CYS A 179 -13.86 0.90 -5.51
CA CYS A 179 -12.67 1.65 -5.14
C CYS A 179 -13.03 3.12 -4.84
N ILE A 180 -13.17 3.47 -3.56
CA ILE A 180 -13.57 4.83 -3.14
C ILE A 180 -12.59 5.92 -3.63
N TRP A 181 -11.28 5.64 -3.64
CA TRP A 181 -10.28 6.58 -4.12
C TRP A 181 -10.33 6.78 -5.63
N CYS A 182 -10.63 5.70 -6.38
CA CYS A 182 -10.87 5.80 -7.83
C CYS A 182 -12.04 6.73 -8.12
N ILE A 183 -13.17 6.52 -7.40
CA ILE A 183 -14.38 7.34 -7.57
C ILE A 183 -14.12 8.81 -7.23
N ARG A 184 -13.35 9.10 -6.19
CA ARG A 184 -12.99 10.48 -5.80
C ARG A 184 -12.13 11.19 -6.84
N GLY A 185 -11.31 10.48 -7.59
CA GLY A 185 -10.48 11.02 -8.66
C GLY A 185 -11.22 11.35 -9.95
N ILE A 186 -12.42 10.76 -10.18
CA ILE A 186 -13.17 10.92 -11.44
C ILE A 186 -13.41 12.38 -11.82
N PRO A 187 -13.88 13.28 -10.95
CA PRO A 187 -14.13 14.66 -11.34
C PRO A 187 -12.91 15.35 -11.93
N LYS A 188 -11.74 15.16 -11.29
CA LYS A 188 -10.49 15.75 -11.74
C LYS A 188 -9.97 15.09 -13.03
N MET A 189 -10.12 13.79 -13.17
CA MET A 189 -9.81 13.10 -14.42
C MET A 189 -10.66 13.62 -15.60
N LYS A 190 -11.97 13.86 -15.39
CA LYS A 190 -12.84 14.47 -16.41
C LYS A 190 -12.39 15.88 -16.80
N GLU A 191 -11.99 16.69 -15.81
CA GLU A 191 -11.45 18.02 -16.05
C GLU A 191 -10.20 17.95 -16.96
N TYR A 192 -9.25 17.09 -16.62
CA TYR A 192 -8.00 16.94 -17.37
C TYR A 192 -8.19 16.28 -18.74
N TYR A 193 -9.11 15.33 -18.86
CA TYR A 193 -9.47 14.73 -20.15
C TYR A 193 -10.05 15.76 -21.10
N LYS A 194 -10.90 16.67 -20.60
CA LYS A 194 -11.42 17.81 -21.37
C LYS A 194 -10.36 18.87 -21.63
N LYS A 195 -9.52 19.20 -20.64
CA LYS A 195 -8.46 20.22 -20.75
C LYS A 195 -7.46 19.89 -21.86
N TYR A 196 -7.14 18.60 -22.01
CA TYR A 196 -6.18 18.10 -22.98
C TYR A 196 -6.83 17.23 -24.06
N ASP A 197 -8.04 17.61 -24.49
CA ASP A 197 -8.77 16.92 -25.55
C ASP A 197 -7.91 16.65 -26.78
N GLY A 198 -7.92 15.41 -27.27
CA GLY A 198 -7.12 14.95 -28.40
C GLY A 198 -5.61 14.78 -28.14
N LYS A 199 -5.09 15.17 -26.97
CA LYS A 199 -3.67 14.97 -26.62
C LYS A 199 -3.38 13.57 -26.08
N PHE A 200 -4.31 12.98 -25.34
CA PHE A 200 -4.25 11.62 -24.85
C PHE A 200 -5.63 10.99 -24.79
N GLU A 201 -5.67 9.66 -24.78
CA GLU A 201 -6.87 8.87 -24.55
C GLU A 201 -6.81 8.21 -23.17
N ILE A 202 -7.94 8.03 -22.51
CA ILE A 202 -8.03 7.23 -21.29
C ILE A 202 -8.66 5.88 -21.65
N LEU A 203 -8.04 4.80 -21.21
CA LEU A 203 -8.57 3.46 -21.26
C LEU A 203 -8.80 2.96 -19.83
N GLY A 204 -10.03 3.06 -19.33
CA GLY A 204 -10.45 2.54 -18.04
C GLY A 204 -10.52 1.03 -18.08
N ILE A 205 -9.69 0.37 -17.27
CA ILE A 205 -9.63 -1.08 -17.13
C ILE A 205 -10.34 -1.45 -15.84
N ASP A 206 -11.51 -2.05 -15.96
CA ASP A 206 -12.26 -2.50 -14.79
C ASP A 206 -11.54 -3.63 -14.08
N CYS A 207 -11.55 -3.60 -12.75
CA CYS A 207 -10.86 -4.56 -11.91
C CYS A 207 -11.77 -5.08 -10.80
N ASN A 208 -11.91 -6.39 -10.74
CA ASN A 208 -12.62 -7.09 -9.66
C ASN A 208 -14.12 -6.84 -9.53
N ASP A 209 -14.76 -6.19 -10.49
CA ASP A 209 -16.21 -6.07 -10.59
C ASP A 209 -16.84 -7.27 -11.31
N THR A 210 -18.16 -7.32 -11.29
CA THR A 210 -18.92 -8.05 -12.30
C THR A 210 -19.17 -7.13 -13.49
N GLU A 211 -19.34 -7.69 -14.69
CA GLU A 211 -19.59 -6.88 -15.89
C GLU A 211 -20.81 -5.94 -15.72
N ALA A 212 -21.84 -6.41 -15.01
CA ALA A 212 -23.03 -5.61 -14.72
C ALA A 212 -22.73 -4.39 -13.83
N LYS A 213 -21.96 -4.58 -12.73
CA LYS A 213 -21.57 -3.49 -11.84
C LYS A 213 -20.66 -2.49 -12.53
N TRP A 214 -19.72 -2.97 -13.32
CA TRP A 214 -18.85 -2.12 -14.12
C TRP A 214 -19.66 -1.23 -15.07
N LYS A 215 -20.58 -1.81 -15.87
CA LYS A 215 -21.47 -1.07 -16.80
C LYS A 215 -22.32 -0.03 -16.08
N GLU A 216 -22.87 -0.41 -14.93
CA GLU A 216 -23.64 0.49 -14.07
C GLU A 216 -22.78 1.66 -13.60
N ALA A 217 -21.56 1.41 -13.14
CA ALA A 217 -20.66 2.44 -12.65
C ALA A 217 -20.21 3.39 -13.78
N VAL A 218 -19.85 2.89 -14.95
CA VAL A 218 -19.52 3.72 -16.12
C VAL A 218 -20.66 4.67 -16.46
N LYS A 219 -21.90 4.17 -16.49
CA LYS A 219 -23.11 4.98 -16.71
C LYS A 219 -23.38 5.97 -15.57
N LYS A 220 -23.32 5.50 -14.33
CA LYS A 220 -23.61 6.31 -13.13
C LYS A 220 -22.68 7.52 -13.01
N TYR A 221 -21.40 7.30 -13.28
CA TYR A 221 -20.39 8.35 -13.21
C TYR A 221 -20.17 9.06 -14.54
N GLU A 222 -20.93 8.73 -15.59
CA GLU A 222 -20.87 9.37 -16.92
C GLU A 222 -19.43 9.48 -17.43
N LEU A 223 -18.71 8.36 -17.45
CA LEU A 223 -17.30 8.34 -17.81
C LEU A 223 -17.15 8.46 -19.33
N PRO A 224 -16.51 9.54 -19.88
CA PRO A 224 -16.58 9.85 -21.32
C PRO A 224 -15.52 9.16 -22.17
N TRP A 225 -14.61 8.40 -21.57
CA TRP A 225 -13.46 7.76 -22.23
C TRP A 225 -13.71 6.28 -22.57
N LEU A 226 -12.70 5.61 -23.11
CA LEU A 226 -12.76 4.20 -23.45
C LEU A 226 -12.75 3.31 -22.19
N HIS A 227 -13.49 2.22 -22.25
CA HIS A 227 -13.58 1.27 -21.15
C HIS A 227 -13.50 -0.17 -21.62
N VAL A 228 -12.81 -1.01 -20.86
CA VAL A 228 -12.75 -2.44 -21.07
C VAL A 228 -13.01 -3.21 -19.77
N TYR A 229 -13.67 -4.35 -19.92
CA TYR A 229 -13.92 -5.28 -18.81
C TYR A 229 -12.77 -6.26 -18.67
N ASN A 230 -12.16 -6.32 -17.49
CA ASN A 230 -11.09 -7.25 -17.19
C ASN A 230 -11.64 -8.42 -16.35
N PRO A 231 -11.95 -9.57 -16.98
CA PRO A 231 -12.57 -10.70 -16.27
C PRO A 231 -11.60 -11.34 -15.27
N ARG A 232 -12.15 -11.99 -14.25
CA ARG A 232 -11.35 -12.79 -13.32
C ARG A 232 -10.53 -13.84 -14.06
N GLY A 233 -9.24 -13.95 -13.70
CA GLY A 233 -8.30 -14.87 -14.36
C GLY A 233 -7.60 -14.28 -15.58
N SER A 234 -7.92 -13.06 -15.99
CA SER A 234 -7.11 -12.30 -16.95
C SER A 234 -5.70 -12.08 -16.40
N LYS A 235 -4.71 -12.08 -17.28
CA LYS A 235 -3.31 -11.83 -16.92
C LYS A 235 -2.95 -10.35 -16.84
N VAL A 236 -3.85 -9.44 -17.25
CA VAL A 236 -3.55 -8.00 -17.41
C VAL A 236 -3.02 -7.40 -16.09
N LEU A 237 -3.64 -7.70 -14.95
CA LEU A 237 -3.15 -7.20 -13.67
C LEU A 237 -1.75 -7.72 -13.32
N ALA A 238 -1.47 -8.98 -13.61
CA ALA A 238 -0.17 -9.60 -13.37
C ALA A 238 0.91 -9.06 -14.32
N ASP A 239 0.58 -8.91 -15.61
CA ASP A 239 1.50 -8.43 -16.65
C ASP A 239 1.92 -6.98 -16.40
N TYR A 240 1.03 -6.17 -15.83
CA TYR A 240 1.32 -4.80 -15.42
C TYR A 240 1.77 -4.68 -13.95
N GLY A 241 1.85 -5.78 -13.21
CA GLY A 241 2.25 -5.78 -11.80
C GLY A 241 1.35 -4.92 -10.90
N ILE A 242 0.03 -4.91 -11.16
CA ILE A 242 -0.92 -4.09 -10.41
C ILE A 242 -1.14 -4.68 -9.02
N GLN A 243 -0.82 -3.90 -7.97
CA GLN A 243 -0.93 -4.30 -6.56
C GLN A 243 -1.92 -3.44 -5.77
N GLY A 244 -2.31 -2.28 -6.30
CA GLY A 244 -3.21 -1.35 -5.62
C GLY A 244 -4.05 -0.53 -6.59
N PHE A 245 -5.09 0.14 -6.07
CA PHE A 245 -6.03 0.92 -6.85
C PHE A 245 -6.30 2.30 -6.23
N PRO A 246 -6.46 3.35 -7.07
CA PRO A 246 -6.22 3.34 -8.51
C PRO A 246 -4.74 3.17 -8.85
N THR A 247 -4.46 2.59 -9.99
CA THR A 247 -3.14 2.67 -10.64
C THR A 247 -3.31 3.29 -12.01
N LYS A 248 -2.55 4.34 -12.29
CA LYS A 248 -2.58 5.08 -13.54
C LYS A 248 -1.24 4.93 -14.26
N ILE A 249 -1.25 4.45 -15.50
CA ILE A 249 -0.04 4.24 -16.31
C ILE A 249 -0.19 5.00 -17.63
N LEU A 250 0.60 6.07 -17.80
CA LEU A 250 0.66 6.78 -19.08
C LEU A 250 1.62 6.08 -20.03
N ILE A 251 1.12 5.72 -21.20
CA ILE A 251 1.86 5.10 -22.29
C ILE A 251 2.06 6.13 -23.39
N GLY A 252 3.28 6.22 -23.91
CA GLY A 252 3.63 7.10 -25.02
C GLY A 252 3.19 6.54 -26.39
N PRO A 253 3.25 7.37 -27.45
CA PRO A 253 2.90 6.96 -28.81
C PRO A 253 3.74 5.79 -29.35
N ASP A 254 4.93 5.59 -28.81
CA ASP A 254 5.84 4.47 -29.12
C ASP A 254 5.47 3.16 -28.42
N GLY A 255 4.44 3.18 -27.56
CA GLY A 255 3.98 2.02 -26.80
C GLY A 255 4.78 1.76 -25.52
N LYS A 256 5.62 2.70 -25.08
CA LYS A 256 6.38 2.56 -23.82
C LYS A 256 5.72 3.31 -22.69
N ILE A 257 5.91 2.79 -21.49
CA ILE A 257 5.47 3.44 -20.26
C ILE A 257 6.25 4.73 -20.07
N VAL A 258 5.56 5.83 -19.85
CA VAL A 258 6.12 7.14 -19.58
C VAL A 258 6.13 7.42 -18.08
N LYS A 259 5.01 7.13 -17.41
CA LYS A 259 4.83 7.38 -15.99
C LYS A 259 3.80 6.43 -15.38
N THR A 260 4.09 5.95 -14.19
CA THR A 260 3.13 5.21 -13.37
C THR A 260 2.91 5.95 -12.05
N ILE A 261 1.65 5.99 -11.62
CA ILE A 261 1.25 6.51 -10.30
C ILE A 261 0.27 5.52 -9.66
N VAL A 262 0.51 5.19 -8.40
CA VAL A 262 -0.37 4.37 -7.57
C VAL A 262 -1.04 5.26 -6.55
N GLY A 263 -2.36 5.15 -6.44
CA GLY A 263 -3.17 6.05 -5.61
C GLY A 263 -3.67 7.28 -6.36
N GLU A 264 -4.44 8.10 -5.66
CA GLU A 264 -4.91 9.39 -6.17
C GLU A 264 -3.94 10.47 -5.65
N ASP A 265 -3.14 11.03 -6.56
CA ASP A 265 -2.04 11.93 -6.24
C ASP A 265 -2.05 13.16 -7.18
N GLU A 266 -1.98 14.34 -6.59
CA GLU A 266 -1.89 15.62 -7.30
C GLU A 266 -0.68 15.72 -8.22
N SER A 267 0.42 15.05 -7.90
CA SER A 267 1.62 15.02 -8.73
C SER A 267 1.36 14.45 -10.12
N PHE A 268 0.37 13.57 -10.27
CA PHE A 268 -0.04 13.04 -11.58
C PHE A 268 -0.61 14.14 -12.48
N TYR A 269 -1.46 14.98 -11.96
CA TYR A 269 -2.08 16.06 -12.73
C TYR A 269 -1.06 17.13 -13.10
N LYS A 270 -0.16 17.45 -12.18
CA LYS A 270 0.99 18.30 -12.50
C LYS A 270 1.85 17.70 -13.63
N PHE A 271 2.09 16.39 -13.59
CA PHE A 271 2.83 15.72 -14.65
C PHE A 271 2.11 15.80 -16.01
N LEU A 272 0.78 15.71 -16.06
CA LEU A 272 0.00 15.93 -17.28
C LEU A 272 0.14 17.38 -17.78
N ASP A 273 0.14 18.36 -16.87
CA ASP A 273 0.37 19.76 -17.20
C ASP A 273 1.78 19.98 -17.80
N ASP A 274 2.79 19.38 -17.20
CA ASP A 274 4.18 19.45 -17.70
C ASP A 274 4.36 18.75 -19.06
N THR A 275 3.56 17.71 -19.33
CA THR A 275 3.65 16.90 -20.55
C THR A 275 2.87 17.52 -21.71
N PHE A 276 1.65 17.99 -21.46
CA PHE A 276 0.71 18.42 -22.50
C PHE A 276 0.45 19.93 -22.52
N GLY A 277 0.80 20.65 -21.44
CA GLY A 277 0.55 22.09 -21.29
C GLY A 277 1.57 22.98 -22.00
N LYS A 278 2.70 22.44 -22.48
CA LYS A 278 3.68 23.20 -23.26
C LYS A 278 3.09 23.46 -24.66
N LYS A 279 2.99 24.75 -25.02
CA LYS A 279 2.62 25.19 -26.37
C LYS A 279 3.76 24.94 -27.34
#